data_35da6dbaeeb934b328fb46bc142704ef
#
_entry.id   35da6dbaeeb934b328fb46bc142704ef
#
_cell.length_a   1.000
_cell.length_b   1.000
_cell.length_c   1.000
_cell.angle_alpha   90.00
_cell.angle_beta   90.00
_cell.angle_gamma   90.00
#
_symmetry.space_group_name_H-M   'P 1'
#
loop_
_entity.id
_entity.type
_entity.pdbx_description
1 polymer ?
#
loop_
_entity_poly.entity_id
_entity_poly.type
_entity_poly.pdbx_seq_one_letter_code
_entity_poly.pdbx_strand_id
1 'polypeptide(L)' 'MTDEEKEKYRDGLIATCKVYCHIDYDDDMEILELMFDVTMQEMTELIPNFDQYSLTSRQKLLAFISVKELYDNRDKY' A
#
# COMPACT_ATOMS: atom_id res chain seq x y z
N MET A 1 -2.92 -17.26 -9.39
CA MET A 1 -1.83 -16.28 -9.48
C MET A 1 -0.57 -16.87 -8.85
N THR A 2 0.55 -16.84 -9.55
CA THR A 2 1.81 -17.35 -9.02
C THR A 2 2.41 -16.36 -8.01
N ASP A 3 3.39 -16.82 -7.22
CA ASP A 3 4.06 -15.94 -6.26
C ASP A 3 4.78 -14.79 -6.96
N GLU A 4 5.34 -15.05 -8.13
CA GLU A 4 5.99 -14.02 -8.94
C GLU A 4 5.01 -12.95 -9.41
N GLU A 5 3.82 -13.37 -9.84
CA GLU A 5 2.77 -12.45 -10.27
C GLU A 5 2.26 -11.60 -9.10
N LYS A 6 2.12 -12.21 -7.92
CA LYS A 6 1.72 -11.51 -6.70
C LYS A 6 2.74 -10.44 -6.32
N GLU A 7 4.02 -10.77 -6.40
CA GLU A 7 5.09 -9.83 -6.10
C GLU A 7 5.09 -8.65 -7.07
N LYS A 8 4.91 -8.92 -8.36
CA LYS A 8 4.82 -7.86 -9.36
C LYS A 8 3.64 -6.95 -9.14
N TYR A 9 2.50 -7.52 -8.78
CA TYR A 9 1.28 -6.74 -8.50
C TYR A 9 1.51 -5.82 -7.30
N ARG A 10 2.07 -6.37 -6.23
CA ARG A 10 2.40 -5.60 -5.02
C ARG A 10 3.39 -4.48 -5.33
N ASP A 11 4.47 -4.80 -6.05
CA ASP A 11 5.50 -3.81 -6.40
C ASP A 11 4.93 -2.69 -7.26
N GLY A 12 4.03 -3.00 -8.17
CA GLY A 12 3.34 -2.00 -8.98
C GLY A 12 2.47 -1.07 -8.15
N LEU A 13 1.75 -1.61 -7.17
CA LEU A 13 0.95 -0.79 -6.26
C LEU A 13 1.82 0.11 -5.39
N ILE A 14 2.92 -0.41 -4.88
CA ILE A 14 3.85 0.36 -4.05
C ILE A 14 4.49 1.49 -4.88
N ALA A 15 4.86 1.21 -6.13
CA ALA A 15 5.41 2.24 -7.01
C ALA A 15 4.40 3.37 -7.25
N THR A 16 3.13 3.03 -7.47
CA THR A 16 2.07 4.02 -7.65
C THR A 16 1.82 4.78 -6.35
N CYS A 17 1.85 4.09 -5.22
CA CYS A 17 1.68 4.70 -3.91
C CYS A 17 2.81 5.70 -3.61
N LYS A 18 4.02 5.38 -4.01
CA LYS A 18 5.17 6.27 -3.87
C LYS A 18 4.92 7.59 -4.59
N VAL A 19 4.40 7.53 -5.82
CA VAL A 19 4.03 8.73 -6.57
C VAL A 19 2.92 9.51 -5.88
N TYR A 20 1.89 8.80 -5.42
CA TYR A 20 0.77 9.42 -4.71
C TYR A 20 1.22 10.16 -3.44
N CYS A 21 2.16 9.58 -2.70
CA CYS A 21 2.68 10.17 -1.47
C CYS A 21 3.76 11.22 -1.68
N HIS A 22 4.14 11.48 -2.93
CA HIS A 22 5.20 12.45 -3.28
C HIS A 22 6.54 12.11 -2.63
N ILE A 23 6.88 10.82 -2.59
CA ILE A 23 8.15 10.36 -2.04
C ILE A 23 9.19 10.36 -3.15
N ASP A 24 10.18 11.23 -3.05
CA ASP A 24 11.22 11.36 -4.07
C ASP A 24 12.49 10.55 -3.76
N TYR A 25 12.60 10.05 -2.53
CA TYR A 25 13.80 9.35 -2.07
C TYR A 25 13.53 7.88 -1.79
N ASP A 26 14.52 7.04 -2.10
CA ASP A 26 14.45 5.61 -1.81
C ASP A 26 14.71 5.30 -0.32
N ASP A 27 15.21 6.27 0.45
CA ASP A 27 15.54 6.09 1.86
C ASP A 27 14.32 5.70 2.70
N ASP A 28 13.11 6.13 2.29
CA ASP A 28 11.87 5.86 3.02
C ASP A 28 11.12 4.65 2.47
N MET A 29 11.71 3.88 1.55
CA MET A 29 11.02 2.76 0.92
C MET A 29 10.65 1.65 1.91
N GLU A 30 11.51 1.34 2.86
CA GLU A 30 11.19 0.32 3.86
C GLU A 30 9.99 0.72 4.71
N ILE A 31 9.93 1.99 5.09
CA ILE A 31 8.80 2.53 5.86
C ILE A 31 7.54 2.51 5.01
N LEU A 32 7.64 2.92 3.76
CA LEU A 32 6.51 2.91 2.84
C LEU A 32 5.95 1.51 2.65
N GLU A 33 6.83 0.53 2.44
CA GLU A 33 6.42 -0.87 2.28
C GLU A 33 5.74 -1.40 3.54
N LEU A 34 6.28 -1.06 4.71
CA LEU A 34 5.66 -1.45 5.98
C LEU A 34 4.27 -0.85 6.13
N MET A 35 4.12 0.42 5.83
CA MET A 35 2.82 1.10 5.89
C MET A 35 1.83 0.52 4.89
N PHE A 36 2.30 0.16 3.70
CA PHE A 36 1.49 -0.51 2.69
C PHE A 36 1.01 -1.87 3.21
N ASP A 37 1.91 -2.65 3.79
CA ASP A 37 1.55 -3.98 4.31
C ASP A 37 0.56 -3.88 5.48
N VAL A 38 0.74 -2.90 6.36
CA VAL A 38 -0.22 -2.64 7.46
C VAL A 38 -1.59 -2.29 6.88
N THR A 39 -1.63 -1.45 5.86
CA THR A 39 -2.88 -1.06 5.21
C THR A 39 -3.58 -2.27 4.58
N MET A 40 -2.82 -3.13 3.89
CA MET A 40 -3.38 -4.35 3.30
C MET A 40 -3.94 -5.27 4.37
N GLN A 41 -3.25 -5.40 5.49
CA GLN A 41 -3.71 -6.21 6.61
C GLN A 41 -5.01 -5.66 7.19
N GLU A 42 -5.09 -4.35 7.41
CA GLU A 42 -6.31 -3.71 7.91
C GLU A 42 -7.49 -3.90 6.95
N MET A 43 -7.25 -3.72 5.66
CA MET A 43 -8.31 -3.90 4.66
C MET A 43 -8.78 -5.35 4.60
N THR A 44 -7.87 -6.30 4.77
CA THR A 44 -8.22 -7.73 4.84
C THR A 44 -9.12 -8.02 6.03
N GLU A 45 -8.88 -7.38 7.15
CA GLU A 45 -9.67 -7.55 8.36
C GLU A 45 -11.04 -6.88 8.28
N LEU A 46 -11.14 -5.73 7.59
CA LEU A 46 -12.34 -4.91 7.57
C LEU A 46 -13.27 -5.20 6.39
N ILE A 47 -12.74 -5.68 5.27
CA ILE A 47 -13.51 -5.89 4.05
C ILE A 47 -13.69 -7.39 3.80
N PRO A 48 -14.94 -7.91 3.84
CA PRO A 48 -15.19 -9.31 3.52
C PRO A 48 -14.73 -9.65 2.09
N ASN A 49 -14.09 -10.80 1.94
CA ASN A 49 -13.63 -11.30 0.64
C ASN A 49 -12.61 -10.38 -0.04
N PHE A 50 -11.91 -9.56 0.72
CA PHE A 50 -10.88 -8.69 0.19
C PHE A 50 -9.72 -9.50 -0.39
N ASP A 51 -9.33 -9.16 -1.63
CA ASP A 51 -8.17 -9.77 -2.28
C ASP A 51 -7.12 -8.69 -2.54
N GLN A 52 -6.00 -8.75 -1.80
CA GLN A 52 -4.93 -7.76 -1.90
C GLN A 52 -4.19 -7.82 -3.24
N TYR A 53 -4.44 -8.84 -4.05
CA TYR A 53 -3.83 -8.99 -5.37
C TYR A 53 -4.80 -8.70 -6.50
N SER A 54 -5.97 -8.15 -6.18
CA SER A 54 -6.99 -7.81 -7.17
C SER A 54 -7.88 -6.68 -6.62
N LEU A 55 -7.29 -5.51 -6.40
CA LEU A 55 -8.01 -4.37 -5.85
C LEU A 55 -8.85 -3.67 -6.92
N THR A 56 -10.05 -3.25 -6.52
CA THR A 56 -10.84 -2.34 -7.33
C THR A 56 -10.19 -0.95 -7.32
N SER A 57 -10.59 -0.09 -8.25
CA SER A 57 -10.08 1.28 -8.29
C SER A 57 -10.35 2.02 -6.98
N ARG A 58 -11.54 1.82 -6.41
CA ARG A 58 -11.90 2.42 -5.12
C ARG A 58 -10.98 1.91 -4.00
N GLN A 59 -10.72 0.60 -3.98
CA GLN A 59 -9.85 0.02 -2.97
C GLN A 59 -8.41 0.53 -3.09
N LYS A 60 -7.92 0.69 -4.32
CA LYS A 60 -6.59 1.27 -4.54
C LYS A 60 -6.50 2.68 -3.98
N LEU A 61 -7.49 3.51 -4.28
CA LEU A 61 -7.50 4.89 -3.79
C LEU A 61 -7.56 4.94 -2.27
N LEU A 62 -8.42 4.13 -1.66
CA LEU A 62 -8.53 4.06 -0.21
C LEU A 62 -7.21 3.61 0.43
N ALA A 63 -6.55 2.62 -0.18
CA ALA A 63 -5.26 2.14 0.30
C ALA A 63 -4.21 3.25 0.24
N PHE A 64 -4.14 3.97 -0.87
CA PHE A 64 -3.15 5.05 -1.04
C PHE A 64 -3.40 6.20 -0.07
N ILE A 65 -4.66 6.56 0.16
CA ILE A 65 -5.02 7.59 1.13
C ILE A 65 -4.57 7.16 2.53
N SER A 66 -4.83 5.91 2.91
CA SER A 66 -4.45 5.37 4.21
C SER A 66 -2.94 5.37 4.40
N VAL A 67 -2.19 4.92 3.39
CA VAL A 67 -0.73 4.91 3.45
C VAL A 67 -0.18 6.34 3.55
N LYS A 68 -0.73 7.26 2.77
CA LYS A 68 -0.30 8.66 2.82
C LYS A 68 -0.52 9.26 4.20
N GLU A 69 -1.66 8.97 4.81
CA GLU A 69 -1.95 9.46 6.15
C GLU A 69 -0.96 8.91 7.17
N LEU A 70 -0.65 7.61 7.11
CA LEU A 70 0.37 7.01 7.97
C LEU A 70 1.74 7.65 7.73
N TYR A 71 2.11 7.84 6.48
CA TYR A 71 3.41 8.41 6.12
C TYR A 71 3.53 9.85 6.61
N ASP A 72 2.51 10.66 6.41
CA ASP A 72 2.52 12.07 6.83
C ASP A 72 2.56 12.23 8.34
N ASN A 73 2.06 11.24 9.08
CA ASN A 73 1.99 11.27 10.54
C ASN A 73 2.99 10.29 11.19
N ARG A 74 4.02 9.85 10.47
CA ARG A 74 4.95 8.83 10.96
C ARG A 74 5.69 9.23 12.22
N ASP A 75 5.87 10.52 12.44
CA ASP A 75 6.55 11.03 13.63
C ASP A 75 5.70 10.89 14.91
N LYS A 76 4.43 10.53 14.76
CA LYS A 76 3.49 10.38 15.87
C LYS A 76 3.32 8.93 16.32
N TYR A 77 3.91 7.99 15.60
CA TYR A 77 3.76 6.55 15.88
C TYR A 77 5.02 5.89 16.40
#